data_c193950ced6a47c63e921159a635454a
#
_entry.id   c193950ced6a47c63e921159a635454a
#
_cell.length_a   1.000
_cell.length_b   1.000
_cell.length_c   1.000
_cell.angle_alpha   90.00
_cell.angle_beta   90.00
_cell.angle_gamma   90.00
#
_symmetry.space_group_name_H-M   'P 1'
#
loop_
_entity.id
_entity.type
_entity.pdbx_description
1 polymer ?
#
loop_
_entity_poly.entity_id
_entity_poly.type
_entity_poly.pdbx_seq_one_letter_code
_entity_poly.pdbx_strand_id
1 'polypeptide(L)'
;VDGGFYKYYDHVKTDVFDNLKVMSAKYNTRDLLLTGHSLGSAGMTLMTYDILYDFPEYNILYFYNFGSPRVGNDMFVADFNAKKYFESFRVTHYYDMVPHLPPEDFYYKHISREIWYNEENTQYKVCDDDEDEDDSCSNSCAPTKCTSVDDHMNYLNVSIGSSGC
;
A
#
# COMPACT_ATOMS: atom_id res chain seq x y z
N VAL A 1 -14.25 2.18 -0.65
CA VAL A 1 -12.94 2.87 -0.65
C VAL A 1 -13.12 4.31 -0.21
N ASP A 2 -12.05 4.92 0.27
CA ASP A 2 -12.02 6.32 0.65
C ASP A 2 -12.21 7.22 -0.58
N GLY A 3 -13.11 8.22 -0.45
CA GLY A 3 -13.47 9.08 -1.57
C GLY A 3 -12.35 10.06 -2.00
N GLY A 4 -11.43 10.41 -1.11
CA GLY A 4 -10.26 11.22 -1.41
C GLY A 4 -9.22 10.44 -2.21
N PHE A 5 -8.92 9.21 -1.78
CA PHE A 5 -8.00 8.32 -2.49
C PHE A 5 -8.55 7.92 -3.86
N TYR A 6 -9.86 7.65 -3.94
CA TYR A 6 -10.49 7.35 -5.21
C TYR A 6 -10.38 8.52 -6.19
N LYS A 7 -10.69 9.75 -5.77
CA LYS A 7 -10.56 10.94 -6.62
C LYS A 7 -9.12 11.17 -7.09
N TYR A 8 -8.14 11.01 -6.20
CA TYR A 8 -6.72 11.10 -6.57
C TYR A 8 -6.38 10.08 -7.66
N TYR A 9 -6.75 8.82 -7.45
CA TYR A 9 -6.48 7.74 -8.40
C TYR A 9 -7.19 7.98 -9.75
N ASP A 10 -8.46 8.36 -9.72
CA ASP A 10 -9.29 8.59 -10.91
C ASP A 10 -8.69 9.69 -11.83
N HIS A 11 -8.06 10.70 -11.24
CA HIS A 11 -7.37 11.74 -12.00
C HIS A 11 -6.17 11.25 -12.81
N VAL A 12 -5.49 10.24 -12.34
CA VAL A 12 -4.26 9.73 -12.98
C VAL A 12 -4.47 8.40 -13.72
N LYS A 13 -5.58 7.72 -13.46
CA LYS A 13 -5.88 6.38 -13.97
C LYS A 13 -5.68 6.26 -15.48
N THR A 14 -6.30 7.13 -16.26
CA THR A 14 -6.27 7.05 -17.72
C THR A 14 -4.85 7.20 -18.26
N ASP A 15 -4.12 8.21 -17.79
CA ASP A 15 -2.74 8.46 -18.22
C ASP A 15 -1.81 7.30 -17.88
N VAL A 16 -1.98 6.73 -16.69
CA VAL A 16 -1.17 5.58 -16.23
C VAL A 16 -1.42 4.36 -17.11
N PHE A 17 -2.69 4.00 -17.36
CA PHE A 17 -3.00 2.83 -18.19
C PHE A 17 -2.61 3.02 -19.65
N ASP A 18 -2.73 4.22 -20.21
CA ASP A 18 -2.30 4.49 -21.59
C ASP A 18 -0.78 4.39 -21.73
N ASN A 19 -0.02 4.93 -20.76
CA ASN A 19 1.42 4.76 -20.70
C ASN A 19 1.82 3.29 -20.47
N LEU A 20 1.11 2.56 -19.63
CA LEU A 20 1.36 1.14 -19.39
C LEU A 20 1.24 0.33 -20.67
N LYS A 21 0.22 0.57 -21.50
CA LYS A 21 0.06 -0.06 -22.83
C LYS A 21 1.25 0.23 -23.73
N VAL A 22 1.67 1.49 -23.81
CA VAL A 22 2.83 1.90 -24.63
C VAL A 22 4.11 1.20 -24.15
N MET A 23 4.35 1.17 -22.84
CA MET A 23 5.54 0.55 -22.26
C MET A 23 5.52 -0.98 -22.46
N SER A 24 4.37 -1.62 -22.27
CA SER A 24 4.22 -3.07 -22.49
C SER A 24 4.52 -3.46 -23.93
N ALA A 25 4.04 -2.67 -24.88
CA ALA A 25 4.35 -2.89 -26.30
C ALA A 25 5.84 -2.67 -26.60
N LYS A 26 6.43 -1.61 -26.05
CA LYS A 26 7.83 -1.24 -26.26
C LYS A 26 8.80 -2.29 -25.74
N TYR A 27 8.53 -2.84 -24.54
CA TYR A 27 9.42 -3.79 -23.87
C TYR A 27 8.97 -5.25 -24.03
N ASN A 28 7.88 -5.48 -24.75
CA ASN A 28 7.30 -6.81 -24.97
C ASN A 28 7.13 -7.61 -23.67
N THR A 29 6.62 -6.97 -22.64
CA THR A 29 6.32 -7.58 -21.33
C THR A 29 4.98 -7.08 -20.80
N ARG A 30 4.34 -7.90 -20.01
CA ARG A 30 3.13 -7.57 -19.24
C ARG A 30 3.32 -7.87 -17.74
N ASP A 31 4.53 -8.22 -17.36
CA ASP A 31 4.90 -8.44 -15.97
C ASP A 31 5.06 -7.10 -15.26
N LEU A 32 4.41 -6.98 -14.11
CA LEU A 32 4.38 -5.76 -13.32
C LEU A 32 4.94 -6.00 -11.92
N LEU A 33 5.78 -5.09 -11.48
CA LEU A 33 6.08 -4.85 -10.09
C LEU A 33 5.41 -3.52 -9.72
N LEU A 34 4.50 -3.56 -8.75
CA LEU A 34 3.73 -2.41 -8.31
C LEU A 34 4.26 -1.94 -6.96
N THR A 35 4.40 -0.64 -6.80
CA THR A 35 4.89 -0.06 -5.54
C THR A 35 4.36 1.35 -5.35
N GLY A 36 4.27 1.78 -4.10
CA GLY A 36 3.86 3.13 -3.76
C GLY A 36 4.21 3.48 -2.31
N HIS A 37 4.33 4.77 -2.03
CA HIS A 37 4.50 5.31 -0.70
C HIS A 37 3.38 6.29 -0.37
N SER A 38 2.88 6.26 0.87
CA SER A 38 1.88 7.22 1.37
C SER A 38 0.62 7.25 0.49
N LEU A 39 0.18 8.43 0.04
CA LEU A 39 -0.93 8.59 -0.91
C LEU A 39 -0.73 7.79 -2.21
N GLY A 40 0.53 7.67 -2.68
CA GLY A 40 0.86 6.83 -3.83
C GLY A 40 0.59 5.34 -3.60
N SER A 41 0.74 4.85 -2.36
CA SER A 41 0.32 3.50 -1.97
C SER A 41 -1.19 3.29 -2.09
N ALA A 42 -1.97 4.27 -1.68
CA ALA A 42 -3.43 4.21 -1.82
C ALA A 42 -3.85 4.15 -3.29
N GLY A 43 -3.28 5.02 -4.13
CA GLY A 43 -3.52 5.00 -5.57
C GLY A 43 -3.09 3.69 -6.22
N MET A 44 -1.93 3.15 -5.82
CA MET A 44 -1.43 1.87 -6.33
C MET A 44 -2.28 0.68 -5.89
N THR A 45 -2.85 0.70 -4.68
CA THR A 45 -3.81 -0.31 -4.24
C THR A 45 -5.06 -0.32 -5.13
N LEU A 46 -5.60 0.84 -5.47
CA LEU A 46 -6.75 0.96 -6.36
C LEU A 46 -6.41 0.53 -7.79
N MET A 47 -5.22 0.91 -8.29
CA MET A 47 -4.74 0.45 -9.59
C MET A 47 -4.57 -1.06 -9.64
N THR A 48 -4.03 -1.66 -8.59
CA THR A 48 -3.89 -3.12 -8.48
C THR A 48 -5.25 -3.79 -8.55
N TYR A 49 -6.24 -3.24 -7.84
CA TYR A 49 -7.61 -3.74 -7.88
C TYR A 49 -8.20 -3.68 -9.29
N ASP A 50 -8.05 -2.57 -10.00
CA ASP A 50 -8.52 -2.43 -11.38
C ASP A 50 -7.81 -3.41 -12.34
N ILE A 51 -6.50 -3.64 -12.16
CA ILE A 51 -5.77 -4.63 -12.96
C ILE A 51 -6.35 -6.03 -12.75
N LEU A 52 -6.66 -6.41 -11.52
CA LEU A 52 -7.24 -7.73 -11.21
C LEU A 52 -8.61 -7.95 -11.86
N TYR A 53 -9.37 -6.89 -12.10
CA TYR A 53 -10.73 -6.98 -12.64
C TYR A 53 -10.81 -6.70 -14.15
N ASP A 54 -10.15 -5.64 -14.59
CA ASP A 54 -10.41 -5.04 -15.90
C ASP A 54 -9.27 -5.30 -16.90
N PHE A 55 -8.08 -5.70 -16.42
CA PHE A 55 -6.88 -5.84 -17.27
C PHE A 55 -6.15 -7.17 -17.01
N PRO A 56 -6.84 -8.32 -17.19
CA PRO A 56 -6.27 -9.64 -16.87
C PRO A 56 -5.09 -10.05 -17.77
N GLU A 57 -4.79 -9.27 -18.80
CA GLU A 57 -3.62 -9.46 -19.64
C GLU A 57 -2.31 -9.07 -18.96
N TYR A 58 -2.33 -8.29 -17.89
CA TYR A 58 -1.16 -7.96 -17.09
C TYR A 58 -0.95 -8.97 -15.97
N ASN A 59 0.30 -9.33 -15.74
CA ASN A 59 0.73 -10.26 -14.71
C ASN A 59 1.42 -9.51 -13.57
N ILE A 60 0.78 -9.44 -12.41
CA ILE A 60 1.38 -8.81 -11.23
C ILE A 60 2.29 -9.85 -10.58
N LEU A 61 3.60 -9.55 -10.53
CA LEU A 61 4.58 -10.38 -9.85
C LEU A 61 4.66 -10.06 -8.37
N TYR A 62 4.76 -8.77 -8.04
CA TYR A 62 4.90 -8.28 -6.67
C TYR A 62 4.16 -6.97 -6.49
N PHE A 63 3.64 -6.78 -5.28
CA PHE A 63 3.04 -5.52 -4.84
C PHE A 63 3.59 -5.12 -3.47
N TYR A 64 4.37 -4.04 -3.43
CA TYR A 64 4.96 -3.50 -2.20
C TYR A 64 4.44 -2.10 -1.91
N ASN A 65 3.75 -1.94 -0.79
CA ASN A 65 3.31 -0.65 -0.26
C ASN A 65 4.19 -0.22 0.91
N PHE A 66 4.50 1.06 0.97
CA PHE A 66 5.27 1.67 2.06
C PHE A 66 4.44 2.78 2.72
N GLY A 67 4.27 2.72 4.04
CA GLY A 67 3.49 3.73 4.76
C GLY A 67 2.07 3.94 4.20
N SER A 68 1.43 2.85 3.80
CA SER A 68 0.10 2.93 3.16
C SER A 68 -0.98 3.26 4.18
N PRO A 69 -1.89 4.22 3.87
CA PRO A 69 -3.10 4.39 4.66
C PRO A 69 -4.09 3.24 4.43
N ARG A 70 -5.15 3.17 5.24
CA ARG A 70 -6.29 2.27 5.03
C ARG A 70 -7.13 2.75 3.85
N VAL A 71 -7.23 1.93 2.80
CA VAL A 71 -7.81 2.38 1.51
C VAL A 71 -9.30 2.10 1.41
N GLY A 72 -9.77 1.01 1.98
CA GLY A 72 -11.16 0.57 1.87
C GLY A 72 -11.70 -0.06 3.13
N ASN A 73 -12.96 -0.47 3.08
CA ASN A 73 -13.64 -1.16 4.17
C ASN A 73 -13.43 -2.68 4.09
N ASP A 74 -13.99 -3.41 5.05
CA ASP A 74 -13.92 -4.88 5.13
C ASP A 74 -14.26 -5.58 3.81
N MET A 75 -15.29 -5.11 3.11
CA MET A 75 -15.74 -5.72 1.85
C MET A 75 -14.69 -5.55 0.76
N PHE A 76 -14.08 -4.37 0.65
CA PHE A 76 -13.02 -4.10 -0.31
C PHE A 76 -11.78 -4.96 0.00
N VAL A 77 -11.38 -5.01 1.26
CA VAL A 77 -10.20 -5.77 1.71
C VAL A 77 -10.39 -7.27 1.49
N ALA A 78 -11.56 -7.80 1.88
CA ALA A 78 -11.89 -9.21 1.68
C ALA A 78 -11.86 -9.60 0.20
N ASP A 79 -12.42 -8.77 -0.68
CA ASP A 79 -12.44 -9.04 -2.11
C ASP A 79 -11.03 -8.91 -2.74
N PHE A 80 -10.25 -7.89 -2.35
CA PHE A 80 -8.85 -7.74 -2.77
C PHE A 80 -8.02 -8.97 -2.38
N ASN A 81 -8.09 -9.37 -1.10
CA ASN A 81 -7.33 -10.50 -0.58
C ASN A 81 -7.75 -11.84 -1.22
N ALA A 82 -9.03 -12.01 -1.53
CA ALA A 82 -9.53 -13.21 -2.21
C ALA A 82 -9.06 -13.32 -3.67
N LYS A 83 -8.80 -12.20 -4.32
CA LYS A 83 -8.43 -12.17 -5.75
C LYS A 83 -6.92 -12.11 -6.01
N LYS A 84 -6.14 -11.64 -5.05
CA LYS A 84 -4.69 -11.56 -5.22
C LYS A 84 -4.07 -12.95 -5.37
N TYR A 85 -3.27 -13.14 -6.40
CA TYR A 85 -2.53 -14.37 -6.70
C TYR A 85 -1.00 -14.18 -6.63
N PHE A 86 -0.57 -13.00 -6.18
CA PHE A 86 0.81 -12.53 -6.14
C PHE A 86 1.25 -12.22 -4.72
N GLU A 87 2.55 -12.09 -4.50
CA GLU A 87 3.11 -11.61 -3.24
C GLU A 87 2.78 -10.13 -3.04
N SER A 88 2.15 -9.84 -1.90
CA SER A 88 1.70 -8.51 -1.53
C SER A 88 2.15 -8.17 -0.12
N PHE A 89 2.87 -7.07 0.03
CA PHE A 89 3.41 -6.65 1.31
C PHE A 89 3.13 -5.17 1.57
N ARG A 90 2.62 -4.90 2.75
CA ARG A 90 2.45 -3.56 3.30
C ARG A 90 3.57 -3.34 4.32
N VAL A 91 4.56 -2.53 3.96
CA VAL A 91 5.70 -2.22 4.82
C VAL A 91 5.36 -1.01 5.67
N THR A 92 5.50 -1.14 6.98
CA THR A 92 5.31 -0.07 7.97
C THR A 92 6.60 0.17 8.74
N HIS A 93 6.81 1.39 9.19
CA HIS A 93 8.00 1.78 9.91
C HIS A 93 7.64 2.40 11.26
N TYR A 94 8.15 1.81 12.31
CA TYR A 94 8.10 2.21 13.73
C TYR A 94 6.78 2.87 14.12
N TYR A 95 6.76 4.20 14.33
CA TYR A 95 5.59 4.98 14.75
C TYR A 95 5.03 5.89 13.64
N ASP A 96 5.23 5.49 12.37
CA ASP A 96 4.61 6.17 11.22
C ASP A 96 3.11 6.37 11.46
N MET A 97 2.65 7.63 11.32
CA MET A 97 1.25 7.98 11.56
C MET A 97 0.30 7.56 10.42
N VAL A 98 0.79 7.49 9.19
CA VAL A 98 -0.07 7.35 8.01
C VAL A 98 -0.76 6.00 7.92
N PRO A 99 -0.15 4.84 8.29
CA PRO A 99 -0.86 3.57 8.34
C PRO A 99 -2.09 3.58 9.26
N HIS A 100 -2.17 4.51 10.21
CA HIS A 100 -3.29 4.61 11.14
C HIS A 100 -4.40 5.54 10.66
N LEU A 101 -4.32 6.02 9.40
CA LEU A 101 -5.30 6.91 8.77
C LEU A 101 -5.98 6.24 7.57
N PRO A 102 -7.28 6.46 7.35
CA PRO A 102 -8.24 6.94 8.34
C PRO A 102 -8.31 6.02 9.56
N PRO A 103 -8.78 6.52 10.74
CA PRO A 103 -8.98 5.67 11.92
C PRO A 103 -9.92 4.48 11.66
N GLU A 104 -9.68 3.37 12.34
CA GLU A 104 -10.52 2.15 12.24
C GLU A 104 -11.99 2.39 12.57
N ASP A 105 -12.27 3.35 13.47
CA ASP A 105 -13.63 3.75 13.85
C ASP A 105 -14.48 4.21 12.65
N PHE A 106 -13.86 4.57 11.55
CA PHE A 106 -14.52 4.87 10.29
C PHE A 106 -14.70 3.65 9.37
N TYR A 107 -14.49 2.44 9.90
CA TYR A 107 -14.66 1.16 9.19
C TYR A 107 -13.69 0.96 8.02
N TYR A 108 -12.53 1.62 8.03
CA TYR A 108 -11.45 1.37 7.09
C TYR A 108 -10.52 0.27 7.61
N LYS A 109 -10.02 -0.55 6.68
CA LYS A 109 -9.14 -1.67 6.96
C LYS A 109 -7.95 -1.70 6.01
N HIS A 110 -6.91 -2.40 6.43
CA HIS A 110 -5.74 -2.67 5.62
C HIS A 110 -5.89 -3.95 4.80
N ILE A 111 -5.26 -3.96 3.61
CA ILE A 111 -4.96 -5.21 2.90
C ILE A 111 -3.80 -5.93 3.59
N SER A 112 -3.80 -7.29 3.56
CA SER A 112 -2.71 -8.09 4.08
C SER A 112 -1.54 -8.11 3.09
N ARG A 113 -0.34 -8.37 3.44
CA ARG A 113 0.34 -8.76 4.70
C ARG A 113 1.17 -7.59 5.21
N GLU A 114 1.29 -7.40 6.52
CA GLU A 114 2.15 -6.37 7.08
C GLU A 114 3.56 -6.89 7.37
N ILE A 115 4.56 -6.04 7.10
CA ILE A 115 5.95 -6.17 7.56
C ILE A 115 6.31 -4.90 8.31
N TRP A 116 6.50 -4.99 9.62
CA TRP A 116 6.76 -3.85 10.49
C TRP A 116 8.24 -3.75 10.86
N TYR A 117 8.85 -2.62 10.51
CA TYR A 117 10.25 -2.31 10.80
C TYR A 117 10.42 -1.57 12.12
N ASN A 118 11.54 -1.83 12.81
CA ASN A 118 11.96 -1.08 14.00
C ASN A 118 12.43 0.34 13.64
N GLU A 119 12.65 1.18 14.66
CA GLU A 119 13.06 2.59 14.53
C GLU A 119 14.29 2.78 13.63
N GLU A 120 15.28 1.90 13.74
CA GLU A 120 16.53 1.99 12.98
C GLU A 120 16.45 1.38 11.57
N ASN A 121 15.31 0.90 11.14
CA ASN A 121 15.12 0.18 9.87
C ASN A 121 16.09 -1.01 9.66
N THR A 122 16.50 -1.68 10.74
CA THR A 122 17.49 -2.77 10.74
C THR A 122 16.89 -4.15 10.97
N GLN A 123 15.72 -4.21 11.58
CA GLN A 123 15.00 -5.44 11.90
C GLN A 123 13.52 -5.27 11.56
N TYR A 124 12.88 -6.36 11.20
CA TYR A 124 11.44 -6.37 10.90
C TYR A 124 10.74 -7.57 11.51
N LYS A 125 9.45 -7.43 11.69
CA LYS A 125 8.52 -8.49 12.05
C LYS A 125 7.53 -8.69 10.93
N VAL A 126 7.32 -9.93 10.53
CA VAL A 126 6.19 -10.32 9.67
C VAL A 126 4.99 -10.51 10.59
N CYS A 127 3.93 -9.78 10.30
CA CYS A 127 2.72 -9.76 11.11
C CYS A 127 1.78 -10.90 10.72
N ASP A 128 0.76 -11.15 11.52
CA ASP A 128 -0.22 -12.20 11.25
C ASP A 128 -1.03 -11.86 9.99
N ASP A 129 -1.15 -12.81 9.08
CA ASP A 129 -1.92 -12.64 7.85
C ASP A 129 -3.42 -12.81 8.02
N ASP A 130 -3.83 -13.47 9.08
CA ASP A 130 -5.25 -13.72 9.38
C ASP A 130 -5.91 -12.50 10.03
N GLU A 131 -5.09 -11.51 10.46
CA GLU A 131 -5.54 -10.26 11.06
C GLU A 131 -5.23 -9.07 10.15
N ASP A 132 -6.24 -8.26 9.87
CA ASP A 132 -6.08 -7.02 9.09
C ASP A 132 -5.23 -5.99 9.85
N GLU A 133 -5.28 -6.03 11.18
CA GLU A 133 -4.64 -5.12 12.13
C GLU A 133 -4.03 -5.92 13.28
N ASP A 134 -2.80 -6.40 13.11
CA ASP A 134 -2.07 -7.14 14.17
C ASP A 134 -1.61 -6.19 15.27
N ASP A 135 -2.24 -6.29 16.45
CA ASP A 135 -1.90 -5.47 17.64
C ASP A 135 -0.49 -5.73 18.18
N SER A 136 0.20 -6.74 17.69
CA SER A 136 1.60 -7.00 18.02
C SER A 136 2.60 -6.42 17.00
N CYS A 137 2.09 -5.69 15.99
CA CYS A 137 2.83 -4.99 14.94
C CYS A 137 2.65 -3.46 15.01
N SER A 138 2.54 -2.77 13.89
CA SER A 138 2.43 -1.31 13.89
C SER A 138 1.23 -0.83 14.69
N ASN A 139 0.12 -1.58 14.71
CA ASN A 139 -1.06 -1.23 15.49
C ASN A 139 -0.82 -1.19 17.03
N SER A 140 0.28 -1.78 17.50
CA SER A 140 0.70 -1.72 18.92
C SER A 140 0.90 -0.29 19.46
N CYS A 141 1.14 0.69 18.59
CA CYS A 141 1.31 2.10 18.98
C CYS A 141 0.03 2.93 18.87
N ALA A 142 -1.04 2.40 18.26
CA ALA A 142 -2.30 3.12 18.09
C ALA A 142 -3.07 3.25 19.42
N PRO A 143 -3.89 4.30 19.61
CA PRO A 143 -4.01 5.49 18.79
C PRO A 143 -3.09 6.64 19.21
N THR A 144 -2.29 6.48 20.24
CA THR A 144 -1.66 7.62 20.94
C THR A 144 -0.17 7.83 20.62
N LYS A 145 0.52 6.81 20.10
CA LYS A 145 1.98 6.85 19.87
C LYS A 145 2.36 6.92 18.40
N CYS A 146 1.49 6.47 17.51
CA CYS A 146 1.72 6.51 16.05
C CYS A 146 1.52 7.94 15.53
N THR A 147 2.50 8.80 15.73
CA THR A 147 2.40 10.24 15.42
C THR A 147 3.61 10.77 14.65
N SER A 148 4.51 9.89 14.26
CA SER A 148 5.78 10.30 13.64
C SER A 148 5.62 10.55 12.14
N VAL A 149 5.91 11.78 11.73
CA VAL A 149 6.08 12.16 10.32
C VAL A 149 7.49 11.79 9.84
N ASP A 150 8.47 11.82 10.73
CA ASP A 150 9.86 11.48 10.38
C ASP A 150 9.97 9.99 10.02
N ASP A 151 9.29 9.11 10.75
CA ASP A 151 9.22 7.69 10.41
C ASP A 151 8.49 7.46 9.09
N HIS A 152 7.47 8.29 8.80
CA HIS A 152 6.77 8.25 7.51
C HIS A 152 7.69 8.62 6.34
N MET A 153 8.63 9.50 6.56
CA MET A 153 9.56 9.99 5.52
C MET A 153 10.84 9.17 5.40
N ASN A 154 10.97 8.06 6.14
CA ASN A 154 12.14 7.21 6.11
C ASN A 154 11.74 5.72 6.08
N TYR A 155 11.97 5.06 4.98
CA TYR A 155 11.74 3.63 4.81
C TYR A 155 13.01 2.94 4.30
N LEU A 156 13.40 1.84 4.97
CA LEU A 156 14.56 1.04 4.62
C LEU A 156 15.86 1.88 4.54
N ASN A 157 16.01 2.87 5.42
CA ASN A 157 17.08 3.87 5.43
C ASN A 157 17.14 4.73 4.16
N VAL A 158 16.04 4.82 3.40
CA VAL A 158 15.88 5.74 2.28
C VAL A 158 15.00 6.90 2.72
N SER A 159 15.53 8.12 2.64
CA SER A 159 14.73 9.34 2.88
C SER A 159 13.81 9.58 1.69
N ILE A 160 12.53 9.79 1.96
CA ILE A 160 11.49 10.01 0.96
C ILE A 160 11.00 11.45 1.06
N GLY A 161 10.70 12.08 -0.08
CA GLY A 161 10.24 13.48 -0.15
C GLY A 161 11.29 14.42 -0.73
N SER A 162 11.19 15.71 -0.42
CA SER A 162 12.00 16.77 -1.06
C SER A 162 13.52 16.60 -0.94
N SER A 163 13.99 15.82 0.03
CA SER A 163 15.41 15.53 0.24
C SER A 163 15.87 14.19 -0.36
N GLY A 164 14.94 13.37 -0.81
CA GLY A 164 15.22 12.01 -1.30
C GLY A 164 14.89 11.79 -2.79
N CYS A 165 14.35 12.79 -3.46
CA CYS A 165 14.03 12.74 -4.90
C CYS A 165 14.91 13.66 -5.71
#